data_0157d8e041b7c1ab25eb75fbf3836ca3
#
_entry.id   0157d8e041b7c1ab25eb75fbf3836ca3
#
_cell.length_a   1.000
_cell.length_b   1.000
_cell.length_c   1.000
_cell.angle_alpha   90.00
_cell.angle_beta   90.00
_cell.angle_gamma   90.00
#
_symmetry.space_group_name_H-M   'P 1'
#
loop_
_entity.id
_entity.type
_entity.pdbx_description
1 polymer ?
#
loop_
_entity_poly.entity_id
_entity_poly.type
_entity_poly.pdbx_seq_one_letter_code
_entity_poly.pdbx_strand_id
1 'polypeptide(L)'
;LLRSGKLQGIKRLDLAAGLTEFPIEIFELADSLEILNLSDNHLRSLPANLGRLNKLKIIFLSNNDFEEVPEVLADCPHLSMVGFKSNKIRLLGENILPLGVRWLILTDNQLERLPNSIGRLEKLQKLMLAGNQLRSLPDEMADCQNLELIRLAANRLESLPNWLFTLPRLSWLAYAGNPCCIANLSPTVPIISWADLTLSDTLGEGASGVISKGVWQSPAQPPTDVAIKIFKGAMTSDGTPADEMNACLAAGGHPHLVGALGKISGFPDNRSGLILSLIPSDYQNLGNPPSLDSCTRDTYAVGTSFSVAAILRIAIGIASAAAHLHAQGIMHGDLYAHNILVNADRHTLLGDFGAASSYDLTDSISGLALERLEVRAFGCLLEDL
;
A
#
# COMPACT_ATOMS: atom_id res chain seq x y z
N LEU A 1 34.04 2.27 4.74
CA LEU A 1 33.92 3.02 3.49
C LEU A 1 33.59 4.48 3.76
N LEU A 2 32.63 4.84 4.61
CA LEU A 2 32.32 6.25 4.97
C LEU A 2 33.59 6.99 5.45
N ARG A 3 34.31 6.45 6.46
CA ARG A 3 35.53 7.05 7.00
C ARG A 3 36.71 7.13 6.01
N SER A 4 36.64 6.48 4.87
CA SER A 4 37.73 6.46 3.88
C SER A 4 37.60 7.51 2.78
N GLY A 5 36.53 8.32 2.79
CA GLY A 5 36.23 9.31 1.74
C GLY A 5 35.88 8.72 0.36
N LYS A 6 35.78 7.38 0.25
CA LYS A 6 35.51 6.70 -1.04
C LYS A 6 34.08 6.87 -1.54
N LEU A 7 33.19 7.43 -0.72
CA LEU A 7 31.79 7.66 -1.05
C LEU A 7 31.46 9.10 -1.44
N GLN A 8 32.49 9.96 -1.62
CA GLN A 8 32.26 11.33 -2.06
C GLN A 8 31.53 11.37 -3.40
N GLY A 9 30.54 12.25 -3.52
CA GLY A 9 29.76 12.45 -4.73
C GLY A 9 28.59 11.48 -4.94
N ILE A 10 28.39 10.48 -4.08
CA ILE A 10 27.20 9.62 -4.17
C ILE A 10 25.92 10.41 -3.87
N LYS A 11 24.85 10.07 -4.58
CA LYS A 11 23.53 10.67 -4.37
C LYS A 11 22.63 9.84 -3.47
N ARG A 12 22.91 8.55 -3.33
CA ARG A 12 22.14 7.62 -2.50
C ARG A 12 23.05 6.81 -1.60
N LEU A 13 22.68 6.73 -0.32
CA LEU A 13 23.30 5.89 0.67
C LEU A 13 22.24 5.00 1.31
N ASP A 14 22.43 3.68 1.24
CA ASP A 14 21.66 2.67 1.97
C ASP A 14 22.59 2.03 3.00
N LEU A 15 22.21 2.05 4.29
CA LEU A 15 23.04 1.56 5.38
C LEU A 15 22.19 0.87 6.46
N ALA A 16 22.24 -0.46 6.47
CA ALA A 16 21.68 -1.33 7.49
C ALA A 16 22.83 -2.12 8.15
N ALA A 17 23.18 -1.76 9.39
CA ALA A 17 24.35 -2.30 10.07
C ALA A 17 24.14 -2.40 11.60
N GLY A 18 22.89 -2.50 12.08
CA GLY A 18 22.57 -2.54 13.50
C GLY A 18 22.94 -1.25 14.23
N LEU A 19 22.83 -0.11 13.56
CA LEU A 19 23.23 1.20 14.11
C LEU A 19 22.31 1.61 15.26
N THR A 20 22.89 2.01 16.38
CA THR A 20 22.18 2.60 17.52
C THR A 20 22.27 4.12 17.55
N GLU A 21 23.21 4.70 16.79
CA GLU A 21 23.44 6.14 16.65
C GLU A 21 23.65 6.49 15.17
N PHE A 22 23.30 7.73 14.82
CA PHE A 22 23.52 8.26 13.47
C PHE A 22 25.03 8.42 13.19
N PRO A 23 25.56 7.81 12.11
CA PRO A 23 26.97 7.96 11.76
C PRO A 23 27.27 9.38 11.29
N ILE A 24 28.04 10.14 12.07
CA ILE A 24 28.36 11.56 11.77
C ILE A 24 29.16 11.74 10.48
N GLU A 25 29.85 10.69 10.02
CA GLU A 25 30.59 10.68 8.76
C GLU A 25 29.68 10.84 7.52
N ILE A 26 28.35 10.63 7.65
CA ILE A 26 27.37 10.91 6.59
C ILE A 26 27.39 12.39 6.20
N PHE A 27 27.76 13.29 7.10
CA PHE A 27 27.87 14.72 6.79
C PHE A 27 29.00 15.07 5.78
N GLU A 28 29.95 14.18 5.56
CA GLU A 28 30.96 14.33 4.49
C GLU A 28 30.34 14.22 3.08
N LEU A 29 29.09 13.74 2.99
CA LEU A 29 28.32 13.60 1.74
C LEU A 29 27.33 14.76 1.52
N ALA A 30 27.35 15.81 2.34
CA ALA A 30 26.36 16.90 2.34
C ALA A 30 26.19 17.57 0.97
N ASP A 31 27.27 17.66 0.18
CA ASP A 31 27.27 18.31 -1.13
C ASP A 31 26.61 17.47 -2.24
N SER A 32 26.31 16.19 -2.01
CA SER A 32 25.82 15.28 -3.06
C SER A 32 24.64 14.41 -2.66
N LEU A 33 24.45 14.10 -1.36
CA LEU A 33 23.49 13.12 -0.90
C LEU A 33 22.05 13.62 -1.06
N GLU A 34 21.27 12.91 -1.88
CA GLU A 34 19.86 13.20 -2.15
C GLU A 34 18.93 12.19 -1.46
N ILE A 35 19.37 10.94 -1.30
CA ILE A 35 18.58 9.84 -0.73
C ILE A 35 19.39 9.17 0.39
N LEU A 36 18.84 9.16 1.60
CA LEU A 36 19.40 8.48 2.75
C LEU A 36 18.44 7.41 3.25
N ASN A 37 18.87 6.16 3.18
CA ASN A 37 18.12 5.04 3.73
C ASN A 37 18.90 4.42 4.90
N LEU A 38 18.36 4.59 6.10
CA LEU A 38 18.86 4.03 7.36
C LEU A 38 17.84 3.04 7.96
N SER A 39 17.01 2.41 7.12
CA SER A 39 16.08 1.37 7.57
C SER A 39 16.84 0.15 8.13
N ASP A 40 16.14 -0.66 8.92
CA ASP A 40 16.67 -1.88 9.52
C ASP A 40 17.88 -1.65 10.44
N ASN A 41 17.73 -0.67 11.35
CA ASN A 41 18.71 -0.34 12.39
C ASN A 41 18.02 -0.22 13.78
N HIS A 42 18.69 0.37 14.76
CA HIS A 42 18.20 0.60 16.12
C HIS A 42 18.26 2.08 16.51
N LEU A 43 18.09 2.97 15.54
CA LEU A 43 18.14 4.41 15.76
C LEU A 43 16.94 4.88 16.58
N ARG A 44 17.17 5.84 17.50
CA ARG A 44 16.12 6.47 18.31
C ARG A 44 16.03 7.98 18.09
N SER A 45 17.04 8.58 17.50
CA SER A 45 17.12 10.03 17.25
C SER A 45 17.95 10.32 16.01
N LEU A 46 17.80 11.55 15.53
CA LEU A 46 18.64 12.13 14.48
C LEU A 46 19.46 13.29 15.07
N PRO A 47 20.65 13.58 14.52
CA PRO A 47 21.50 14.66 15.02
C PRO A 47 20.88 16.03 14.78
N ALA A 48 21.04 16.96 15.73
CA ALA A 48 20.47 18.31 15.67
C ALA A 48 20.92 19.12 14.43
N ASN A 49 22.02 18.75 13.81
CA ASN A 49 22.54 19.40 12.62
C ASN A 49 22.23 18.67 11.30
N LEU A 50 21.18 17.83 11.27
CA LEU A 50 20.76 17.08 10.07
C LEU A 50 20.54 17.98 8.86
N GLY A 51 20.08 19.22 9.05
CA GLY A 51 19.90 20.23 8.00
C GLY A 51 21.18 20.57 7.21
N ARG A 52 22.37 20.16 7.69
CA ARG A 52 23.61 20.23 6.91
C ARG A 52 23.55 19.39 5.63
N LEU A 53 22.73 18.34 5.59
CA LEU A 53 22.46 17.56 4.39
C LEU A 53 21.52 18.35 3.47
N ASN A 54 21.97 19.46 2.98
CA ASN A 54 21.17 20.48 2.29
C ASN A 54 20.61 20.04 0.92
N LYS A 55 21.02 18.88 0.40
CA LYS A 55 20.47 18.28 -0.83
C LYS A 55 19.55 17.09 -0.57
N LEU A 56 19.32 16.75 0.70
CA LEU A 56 18.53 15.59 1.08
C LEU A 56 17.06 15.79 0.68
N LYS A 57 16.56 14.90 -0.18
CA LYS A 57 15.19 14.87 -0.69
C LYS A 57 14.36 13.74 -0.09
N ILE A 58 15.01 12.63 0.23
CA ILE A 58 14.35 11.41 0.68
C ILE A 58 15.10 10.85 1.89
N ILE A 59 14.36 10.55 2.97
CA ILE A 59 14.88 9.85 4.14
C ILE A 59 13.99 8.67 4.50
N PHE A 60 14.57 7.46 4.60
CA PHE A 60 13.91 6.27 5.08
C PHE A 60 14.56 5.77 6.37
N LEU A 61 13.71 5.58 7.39
CA LEU A 61 14.07 5.19 8.75
C LEU A 61 13.16 4.05 9.24
N SER A 62 12.68 3.21 8.32
CA SER A 62 11.79 2.09 8.65
C SER A 62 12.50 1.05 9.52
N ASN A 63 11.75 0.30 10.33
CA ASN A 63 12.31 -0.73 11.21
C ASN A 63 13.45 -0.19 12.09
N ASN A 64 13.15 0.84 12.87
CA ASN A 64 14.04 1.43 13.87
C ASN A 64 13.30 1.55 15.22
N ASP A 65 13.86 2.26 16.19
CA ASP A 65 13.33 2.40 17.55
C ASP A 65 12.87 3.84 17.88
N PHE A 66 12.44 4.63 16.89
CA PHE A 66 11.92 5.98 17.12
C PHE A 66 10.58 5.94 17.86
N GLU A 67 10.43 6.77 18.91
CA GLU A 67 9.19 6.96 19.66
C GLU A 67 8.43 8.24 19.25
N GLU A 68 9.11 9.15 18.57
CA GLU A 68 8.56 10.37 18.00
C GLU A 68 9.23 10.68 16.65
N VAL A 69 8.57 11.45 15.82
CA VAL A 69 9.18 11.98 14.59
C VAL A 69 10.11 13.13 14.99
N PRO A 70 11.42 13.06 14.66
CA PRO A 70 12.38 14.07 15.10
C PRO A 70 12.10 15.47 14.54
N GLU A 71 12.07 16.49 15.40
CA GLU A 71 11.83 17.90 15.04
C GLU A 71 12.84 18.45 14.02
N VAL A 72 14.08 17.93 14.06
CA VAL A 72 15.16 18.35 13.15
C VAL A 72 14.85 18.15 11.67
N LEU A 73 13.83 17.37 11.31
CA LEU A 73 13.37 17.25 9.91
C LEU A 73 12.87 18.58 9.35
N ALA A 74 12.34 19.48 10.18
CA ALA A 74 11.94 20.83 9.77
C ALA A 74 13.08 21.63 9.17
N ASP A 75 14.33 21.34 9.58
CA ASP A 75 15.55 22.02 9.11
C ASP A 75 16.04 21.47 7.75
N CYS A 76 15.33 20.50 7.16
CA CYS A 76 15.67 19.87 5.88
C CYS A 76 14.70 20.34 4.77
N PRO A 77 14.85 21.54 4.19
CA PRO A 77 13.82 22.18 3.37
C PRO A 77 13.52 21.47 2.04
N HIS A 78 14.41 20.60 1.59
CA HIS A 78 14.26 19.87 0.33
C HIS A 78 13.67 18.47 0.49
N LEU A 79 13.37 18.04 1.72
CA LEU A 79 12.71 16.76 1.95
C LEU A 79 11.33 16.75 1.28
N SER A 80 11.13 15.75 0.43
CA SER A 80 9.87 15.44 -0.26
C SER A 80 9.29 14.09 0.14
N MET A 81 10.13 13.17 0.64
CA MET A 81 9.69 11.86 1.15
C MET A 81 10.31 11.57 2.50
N VAL A 82 9.46 11.14 3.44
CA VAL A 82 9.84 10.82 4.82
C VAL A 82 9.18 9.51 5.21
N GLY A 83 9.97 8.52 5.60
CA GLY A 83 9.51 7.18 5.94
C GLY A 83 9.98 6.67 7.28
N PHE A 84 9.02 6.31 8.16
CA PHE A 84 9.23 5.72 9.48
C PHE A 84 8.36 4.46 9.69
N LYS A 85 8.16 3.65 8.66
CA LYS A 85 7.38 2.41 8.80
C LYS A 85 7.97 1.51 9.90
N SER A 86 7.11 0.86 10.69
CA SER A 86 7.50 -0.12 11.72
C SER A 86 8.50 0.47 12.71
N ASN A 87 8.06 1.52 13.40
CA ASN A 87 8.72 2.11 14.55
C ASN A 87 7.79 2.07 15.77
N LYS A 88 8.07 2.88 16.79
CA LYS A 88 7.29 2.99 18.04
C LYS A 88 6.68 4.38 18.20
N ILE A 89 6.48 5.11 17.09
CA ILE A 89 6.11 6.52 17.10
C ILE A 89 4.71 6.69 17.66
N ARG A 90 4.63 7.50 18.74
CA ARG A 90 3.40 7.90 19.43
C ARG A 90 3.02 9.34 19.14
N LEU A 91 3.99 10.15 18.74
CA LEU A 91 3.81 11.59 18.54
C LEU A 91 4.37 12.03 17.19
N LEU A 92 3.55 12.73 16.42
CA LEU A 92 3.94 13.61 15.34
C LEU A 92 3.68 15.04 15.82
N GLY A 93 4.74 15.80 16.06
CA GLY A 93 4.65 17.16 16.59
C GLY A 93 4.12 18.17 15.58
N GLU A 94 3.74 19.35 16.07
CA GLU A 94 3.31 20.45 15.20
C GLU A 94 4.48 21.05 14.42
N ASN A 95 4.27 21.30 13.12
CA ASN A 95 5.23 21.99 12.24
C ASN A 95 6.61 21.34 12.08
N ILE A 96 6.75 20.07 12.38
CA ILE A 96 8.04 19.36 12.30
C ILE A 96 8.37 18.80 10.92
N LEU A 97 7.42 18.84 9.99
CA LEU A 97 7.61 18.38 8.61
C LEU A 97 7.82 19.58 7.67
N PRO A 98 8.80 19.51 6.76
CA PRO A 98 8.97 20.53 5.71
C PRO A 98 7.74 20.59 4.80
N LEU A 99 7.36 21.81 4.38
CA LEU A 99 6.20 22.02 3.48
C LEU A 99 6.36 21.39 2.09
N GLY A 100 7.56 20.92 1.76
CA GLY A 100 7.86 20.20 0.52
C GLY A 100 7.47 18.73 0.51
N VAL A 101 7.02 18.17 1.64
CA VAL A 101 6.73 16.73 1.77
C VAL A 101 5.55 16.35 0.87
N ARG A 102 5.82 15.41 -0.05
CA ARG A 102 4.85 14.79 -0.96
C ARG A 102 4.41 13.40 -0.49
N TRP A 103 5.30 12.67 0.16
CA TRP A 103 5.07 11.31 0.60
C TRP A 103 5.51 11.12 2.05
N LEU A 104 4.55 10.80 2.91
CA LEU A 104 4.76 10.54 4.33
C LEU A 104 4.35 9.11 4.67
N ILE A 105 5.28 8.34 5.23
CA ILE A 105 5.08 6.94 5.60
C ILE A 105 5.24 6.80 7.11
N LEU A 106 4.15 6.53 7.80
CA LEU A 106 4.08 6.29 9.25
C LEU A 106 3.33 4.97 9.56
N THR A 107 3.29 4.05 8.57
CA THR A 107 2.66 2.72 8.72
C THR A 107 3.28 1.96 9.88
N ASP A 108 2.45 1.19 10.60
CA ASP A 108 2.87 0.31 11.70
C ASP A 108 3.64 1.06 12.79
N ASN A 109 2.89 1.97 13.44
CA ASN A 109 3.34 2.78 14.57
C ASN A 109 2.25 2.83 15.65
N GLN A 110 2.33 3.78 16.59
CA GLN A 110 1.44 3.89 17.75
C GLN A 110 0.76 5.26 17.82
N LEU A 111 0.59 5.95 16.69
CA LEU A 111 -0.02 7.27 16.64
C LEU A 111 -1.50 7.21 17.03
N GLU A 112 -1.89 8.02 18.03
CA GLU A 112 -3.30 8.17 18.43
C GLU A 112 -3.97 9.37 17.75
N ARG A 113 -3.20 10.34 17.28
CA ARG A 113 -3.67 11.55 16.59
C ARG A 113 -2.61 12.10 15.65
N LEU A 114 -3.06 12.89 14.67
CA LEU A 114 -2.21 13.73 13.83
C LEU A 114 -2.28 15.19 14.31
N PRO A 115 -1.22 16.00 14.13
CA PRO A 115 -1.25 17.42 14.43
C PRO A 115 -2.09 18.18 13.40
N ASN A 116 -2.69 19.31 13.80
CA ASN A 116 -3.46 20.14 12.89
C ASN A 116 -2.58 20.74 11.77
N SER A 117 -1.31 20.98 12.07
CA SER A 117 -0.34 21.47 11.07
C SER A 117 -0.11 20.53 9.87
N ILE A 118 -0.61 19.29 9.90
CA ILE A 118 -0.57 18.41 8.73
C ILE A 118 -1.30 19.00 7.52
N GLY A 119 -2.35 19.81 7.75
CA GLY A 119 -3.07 20.53 6.71
C GLY A 119 -2.20 21.53 5.93
N ARG A 120 -1.07 21.97 6.50
CA ARG A 120 -0.14 22.88 5.82
C ARG A 120 0.71 22.19 4.73
N LEU A 121 0.66 20.85 4.68
CA LEU A 121 1.41 20.07 3.67
C LEU A 121 0.66 20.08 2.33
N GLU A 122 0.55 21.25 1.71
CA GLU A 122 -0.17 21.43 0.45
C GLU A 122 0.36 20.52 -0.69
N LYS A 123 1.61 20.06 -0.62
CA LYS A 123 2.21 19.16 -1.61
C LYS A 123 2.00 17.67 -1.31
N LEU A 124 1.34 17.34 -0.19
CA LEU A 124 1.16 15.96 0.21
C LEU A 124 0.29 15.21 -0.82
N GLN A 125 0.85 14.19 -1.43
CA GLN A 125 0.21 13.31 -2.42
C GLN A 125 -0.09 11.93 -1.85
N LYS A 126 0.82 11.40 -1.01
CA LYS A 126 0.71 10.04 -0.47
C LYS A 126 0.93 10.02 1.03
N LEU A 127 -0.06 9.52 1.77
CA LEU A 127 -0.06 9.43 3.23
C LEU A 127 -0.34 7.99 3.67
N MET A 128 0.64 7.35 4.31
CA MET A 128 0.60 5.96 4.73
C MET A 128 0.53 5.88 6.26
N LEU A 129 -0.65 5.56 6.81
CA LEU A 129 -0.94 5.55 8.25
C LEU A 129 -1.53 4.20 8.72
N ALA A 130 -1.54 3.17 7.88
CA ALA A 130 -2.07 1.87 8.27
C ALA A 130 -1.36 1.32 9.52
N GLY A 131 -2.09 0.62 10.39
CA GLY A 131 -1.52 0.01 11.60
C GLY A 131 -1.11 1.02 12.67
N ASN A 132 -1.94 2.04 12.91
CA ASN A 132 -1.79 2.99 14.01
C ASN A 132 -2.98 2.89 14.99
N GLN A 133 -3.18 3.90 15.82
CA GLN A 133 -4.24 3.95 16.83
C GLN A 133 -5.13 5.18 16.67
N LEU A 134 -5.19 5.74 15.45
CA LEU A 134 -5.93 6.96 15.14
C LEU A 134 -7.42 6.76 15.36
N ARG A 135 -8.05 7.69 16.10
CA ARG A 135 -9.51 7.70 16.36
C ARG A 135 -10.25 8.64 15.43
N SER A 136 -9.57 9.66 14.93
CA SER A 136 -10.08 10.64 13.98
C SER A 136 -8.95 11.23 13.15
N LEU A 137 -9.32 11.96 12.10
CA LEU A 137 -8.39 12.76 11.30
C LEU A 137 -8.73 14.26 11.55
N PRO A 138 -7.72 15.14 11.63
CA PRO A 138 -7.95 16.57 11.83
C PRO A 138 -8.64 17.20 10.60
N ASP A 139 -9.55 18.15 10.84
CA ASP A 139 -10.29 18.81 9.78
C ASP A 139 -9.40 19.65 8.87
N GLU A 140 -8.25 20.12 9.36
CA GLU A 140 -7.24 20.86 8.59
C GLU A 140 -6.66 20.03 7.43
N MET A 141 -6.78 18.71 7.45
CA MET A 141 -6.40 17.88 6.29
C MET A 141 -7.26 18.13 5.05
N ALA A 142 -8.41 18.79 5.18
CA ALA A 142 -9.18 19.28 4.04
C ALA A 142 -8.37 20.22 3.14
N ASP A 143 -7.33 20.86 3.66
CA ASP A 143 -6.41 21.74 2.92
C ASP A 143 -5.35 20.99 2.11
N CYS A 144 -5.19 19.67 2.34
CA CYS A 144 -4.28 18.81 1.56
C CYS A 144 -4.83 18.50 0.17
N GLN A 145 -5.06 19.51 -0.65
CA GLN A 145 -5.76 19.42 -1.93
C GLN A 145 -5.05 18.57 -3.00
N ASN A 146 -3.78 18.25 -2.80
CA ASN A 146 -3.01 17.38 -3.68
C ASN A 146 -2.97 15.92 -3.21
N LEU A 147 -3.69 15.56 -2.12
CA LEU A 147 -3.71 14.19 -1.61
C LEU A 147 -4.43 13.26 -2.60
N GLU A 148 -3.71 12.27 -3.08
CA GLU A 148 -4.15 11.29 -4.09
C GLU A 148 -4.35 9.90 -3.47
N LEU A 149 -3.51 9.54 -2.50
CA LEU A 149 -3.55 8.25 -1.84
C LEU A 149 -3.46 8.39 -0.32
N ILE A 150 -4.37 7.74 0.41
CA ILE A 150 -4.31 7.62 1.86
C ILE A 150 -4.57 6.18 2.32
N ARG A 151 -3.72 5.68 3.21
CA ARG A 151 -3.82 4.35 3.83
C ARG A 151 -4.12 4.49 5.32
N LEU A 152 -5.33 4.15 5.72
CA LEU A 152 -5.86 4.29 7.08
C LEU A 152 -6.21 2.94 7.72
N ALA A 153 -5.98 1.82 7.02
CA ALA A 153 -6.37 0.50 7.49
C ALA A 153 -5.79 0.18 8.88
N ALA A 154 -6.48 -0.66 9.64
CA ALA A 154 -6.07 -1.11 10.97
C ALA A 154 -5.74 0.05 11.93
N ASN A 155 -6.67 0.99 12.03
CA ASN A 155 -6.70 2.06 13.03
C ASN A 155 -7.92 1.91 13.95
N ARG A 156 -8.33 2.99 14.62
CA ARG A 156 -9.48 3.04 15.53
C ARG A 156 -10.51 4.09 15.11
N LEU A 157 -10.61 4.38 13.81
CA LEU A 157 -11.52 5.37 13.28
C LEU A 157 -12.98 4.93 13.44
N GLU A 158 -13.78 5.73 14.10
CA GLU A 158 -15.23 5.49 14.30
C GLU A 158 -16.05 5.98 13.10
N SER A 159 -15.52 6.92 12.31
CA SER A 159 -16.10 7.42 11.07
C SER A 159 -15.02 7.97 10.14
N LEU A 160 -15.33 8.05 8.85
CA LEU A 160 -14.55 8.82 7.89
C LEU A 160 -15.10 10.25 7.82
N PRO A 161 -14.26 11.29 7.90
CA PRO A 161 -14.74 12.67 7.87
C PRO A 161 -15.26 13.06 6.46
N ASN A 162 -16.31 13.86 6.39
CA ASN A 162 -16.95 14.26 5.13
C ASN A 162 -16.00 14.97 4.16
N TRP A 163 -15.06 15.76 4.67
CA TRP A 163 -14.09 16.46 3.83
C TRP A 163 -13.22 15.50 3.01
N LEU A 164 -12.99 14.26 3.48
CA LEU A 164 -12.20 13.26 2.76
C LEU A 164 -12.77 12.99 1.36
N PHE A 165 -14.09 12.96 1.23
CA PHE A 165 -14.78 12.72 -0.03
C PHE A 165 -14.81 13.95 -0.95
N THR A 166 -14.45 15.14 -0.44
CA THR A 166 -14.41 16.39 -1.21
C THR A 166 -13.03 16.72 -1.76
N LEU A 167 -12.00 15.99 -1.34
CA LEU A 167 -10.64 16.15 -1.87
C LEU A 167 -10.62 15.90 -3.38
N PRO A 168 -10.12 16.84 -4.19
CA PRO A 168 -10.29 16.79 -5.64
C PRO A 168 -9.48 15.71 -6.32
N ARG A 169 -8.41 15.23 -5.70
CA ARG A 169 -7.48 14.26 -6.28
C ARG A 169 -7.48 12.90 -5.61
N LEU A 170 -8.13 12.76 -4.45
CA LEU A 170 -8.13 11.49 -3.73
C LEU A 170 -8.77 10.39 -4.57
N SER A 171 -8.01 9.38 -4.91
CA SER A 171 -8.39 8.27 -5.79
C SER A 171 -8.19 6.92 -5.11
N TRP A 172 -7.22 6.80 -4.20
CA TRP A 172 -6.85 5.53 -3.58
C TRP A 172 -6.95 5.62 -2.05
N LEU A 173 -7.93 4.94 -1.50
CA LEU A 173 -8.23 4.91 -0.07
C LEU A 173 -8.29 3.45 0.42
N ALA A 174 -7.58 3.14 1.52
CA ALA A 174 -7.76 1.91 2.27
C ALA A 174 -8.07 2.23 3.74
N TYR A 175 -9.14 1.65 4.29
CA TYR A 175 -9.56 1.89 5.68
C TYR A 175 -10.10 0.63 6.38
N ALA A 176 -9.86 -0.55 5.82
CA ALA A 176 -10.25 -1.84 6.41
C ALA A 176 -9.71 -1.99 7.85
N GLY A 177 -10.37 -2.79 8.67
CA GLY A 177 -9.93 -3.04 10.05
C GLY A 177 -10.14 -1.87 11.02
N ASN A 178 -10.93 -0.84 10.64
CA ASN A 178 -11.38 0.22 11.53
C ASN A 178 -12.79 -0.07 12.08
N PRO A 179 -13.19 0.49 13.24
CA PRO A 179 -14.56 0.40 13.74
C PRO A 179 -15.63 0.89 12.76
N CYS A 180 -15.32 1.89 11.92
CA CYS A 180 -16.23 2.39 10.88
C CYS A 180 -16.34 1.49 9.64
N CYS A 181 -15.47 0.50 9.51
CA CYS A 181 -15.52 -0.46 8.43
C CYS A 181 -16.47 -1.59 8.82
N ILE A 182 -17.43 -1.91 7.97
CA ILE A 182 -18.30 -3.06 8.23
C ILE A 182 -17.48 -4.33 8.13
N ALA A 183 -17.50 -5.13 9.18
CA ALA A 183 -16.99 -6.48 9.10
C ALA A 183 -17.84 -7.24 8.07
N ASN A 184 -17.27 -7.48 6.92
CA ASN A 184 -17.95 -8.28 5.90
C ASN A 184 -18.43 -9.59 6.52
N LEU A 185 -19.67 -9.90 6.28
CA LEU A 185 -20.22 -11.22 6.54
C LEU A 185 -19.24 -12.24 5.98
N SER A 186 -18.62 -13.03 6.85
CA SER A 186 -17.69 -14.06 6.42
C SER A 186 -18.43 -14.94 5.42
N PRO A 187 -18.10 -14.90 4.13
CA PRO A 187 -18.75 -15.74 3.16
C PRO A 187 -18.52 -17.18 3.59
N THR A 188 -19.52 -18.04 3.35
CA THR A 188 -19.36 -19.49 3.53
C THR A 188 -18.41 -19.99 2.46
N VAL A 189 -17.12 -19.89 2.71
CA VAL A 189 -16.07 -20.31 1.77
C VAL A 189 -15.52 -21.66 2.14
N PRO A 190 -15.08 -22.47 1.17
CA PRO A 190 -14.42 -23.72 1.43
C PRO A 190 -13.20 -23.53 2.35
N ILE A 191 -13.12 -24.37 3.39
CA ILE A 191 -11.92 -24.50 4.22
C ILE A 191 -11.16 -25.69 3.68
N ILE A 192 -9.94 -25.44 3.20
CA ILE A 192 -9.09 -26.43 2.55
C ILE A 192 -7.95 -26.78 3.51
N SER A 193 -7.79 -28.07 3.76
CA SER A 193 -6.72 -28.55 4.64
C SER A 193 -5.36 -28.35 3.97
N TRP A 194 -4.37 -27.88 4.74
CA TRP A 194 -2.99 -27.84 4.28
C TRP A 194 -2.48 -29.20 3.82
N ALA A 195 -2.95 -30.30 4.44
CA ALA A 195 -2.57 -31.65 4.07
C ALA A 195 -3.02 -32.06 2.66
N ASP A 196 -4.03 -31.38 2.10
CA ASP A 196 -4.57 -31.63 0.76
C ASP A 196 -3.83 -30.79 -0.33
N LEU A 197 -2.76 -30.09 0.04
CA LEU A 197 -2.03 -29.19 -0.84
C LEU A 197 -0.59 -29.67 -1.04
N THR A 198 -0.15 -29.65 -2.28
CA THR A 198 1.25 -29.86 -2.63
C THR A 198 1.78 -28.60 -3.29
N LEU A 199 2.83 -28.00 -2.69
CA LEU A 199 3.47 -26.80 -3.25
C LEU A 199 4.51 -27.19 -4.30
N SER A 200 4.68 -26.33 -5.29
CA SER A 200 5.75 -26.39 -6.28
C SER A 200 6.46 -25.02 -6.40
N ASP A 201 6.64 -24.50 -7.59
CA ASP A 201 7.44 -23.30 -7.84
C ASP A 201 6.81 -22.04 -7.24
N THR A 202 7.65 -21.11 -6.78
CA THR A 202 7.22 -19.75 -6.39
C THR A 202 6.86 -18.97 -7.63
N LEU A 203 5.62 -18.46 -7.68
CA LEU A 203 5.11 -17.62 -8.77
C LEU A 203 5.44 -16.14 -8.53
N GLY A 204 5.47 -15.72 -7.26
CA GLY A 204 5.79 -14.34 -6.90
C GLY A 204 5.89 -14.16 -5.39
N GLU A 205 6.53 -13.06 -5.00
CA GLU A 205 6.69 -12.64 -3.62
C GLU A 205 6.44 -11.14 -3.52
N GLY A 206 5.54 -10.75 -2.63
CA GLY A 206 5.18 -9.37 -2.38
C GLY A 206 5.25 -9.00 -0.90
N ALA A 207 4.84 -7.78 -0.57
CA ALA A 207 4.81 -7.28 0.80
C ALA A 207 3.88 -8.10 1.70
N SER A 208 2.73 -8.54 1.18
CA SER A 208 1.71 -9.26 1.96
C SER A 208 1.96 -10.77 2.04
N GLY A 209 2.76 -11.37 1.14
CA GLY A 209 2.94 -12.82 1.14
C GLY A 209 3.76 -13.39 0.00
N VAL A 210 3.85 -14.72 -0.01
CA VAL A 210 4.45 -15.52 -1.09
C VAL A 210 3.32 -16.25 -1.80
N ILE A 211 3.34 -16.23 -3.13
CA ILE A 211 2.43 -16.98 -3.98
C ILE A 211 3.22 -18.10 -4.66
N SER A 212 2.79 -19.34 -4.45
CA SER A 212 3.39 -20.52 -5.06
C SER A 212 2.38 -21.25 -5.94
N LYS A 213 2.83 -21.86 -7.00
CA LYS A 213 2.06 -22.86 -7.71
C LYS A 213 1.90 -24.10 -6.82
N GLY A 214 0.76 -24.77 -6.91
CA GLY A 214 0.54 -26.03 -6.21
C GLY A 214 -0.59 -26.82 -6.83
N VAL A 215 -0.81 -28.00 -6.24
CA VAL A 215 -1.92 -28.89 -6.60
C VAL A 215 -2.80 -29.07 -5.38
N TRP A 216 -4.08 -28.85 -5.55
CA TRP A 216 -5.12 -29.17 -4.56
C TRP A 216 -5.69 -30.56 -4.84
N GLN A 217 -5.49 -31.48 -3.89
CA GLN A 217 -6.03 -32.83 -3.91
C GLN A 217 -7.34 -32.91 -3.13
N SER A 218 -8.42 -32.48 -3.74
CA SER A 218 -9.75 -32.59 -3.13
C SER A 218 -10.23 -34.04 -3.11
N PRO A 219 -10.82 -34.52 -2.00
CA PRO A 219 -11.45 -35.85 -1.98
C PRO A 219 -12.63 -36.00 -2.94
N ALA A 220 -13.23 -34.89 -3.35
CA ALA A 220 -14.46 -34.85 -4.15
C ALA A 220 -14.23 -34.50 -5.64
N GLN A 221 -13.01 -34.08 -6.03
CA GLN A 221 -12.70 -33.58 -7.37
C GLN A 221 -11.34 -34.06 -7.84
N PRO A 222 -11.06 -34.13 -9.13
CA PRO A 222 -9.73 -34.42 -9.63
C PRO A 222 -8.69 -33.38 -9.12
N PRO A 223 -7.41 -33.79 -8.99
CA PRO A 223 -6.34 -32.86 -8.65
C PRO A 223 -6.38 -31.62 -9.53
N THR A 224 -6.36 -30.43 -8.91
CA THR A 224 -6.50 -29.15 -9.59
C THR A 224 -5.27 -28.28 -9.36
N ASP A 225 -4.70 -27.74 -10.42
CA ASP A 225 -3.62 -26.75 -10.33
C ASP A 225 -4.19 -25.45 -9.74
N VAL A 226 -3.51 -24.93 -8.73
CA VAL A 226 -3.93 -23.72 -7.97
C VAL A 226 -2.74 -22.80 -7.70
N ALA A 227 -3.02 -21.55 -7.37
CA ALA A 227 -2.06 -20.65 -6.76
C ALA A 227 -2.34 -20.60 -5.24
N ILE A 228 -1.29 -20.72 -4.46
CA ILE A 228 -1.35 -20.78 -2.99
C ILE A 228 -0.65 -19.54 -2.45
N LYS A 229 -1.42 -18.61 -1.90
CA LYS A 229 -0.90 -17.40 -1.24
C LYS A 229 -0.76 -17.65 0.25
N ILE A 230 0.47 -17.56 0.76
CA ILE A 230 0.79 -17.65 2.19
C ILE A 230 1.20 -16.26 2.66
N PHE A 231 0.44 -15.73 3.63
CA PHE A 231 0.66 -14.39 4.14
C PHE A 231 1.91 -14.29 5.02
N LYS A 232 2.57 -13.13 4.98
CA LYS A 232 3.73 -12.74 5.78
C LYS A 232 3.36 -11.65 6.77
N GLY A 233 3.90 -11.75 7.97
CA GLY A 233 3.80 -10.68 8.97
C GLY A 233 2.37 -10.40 9.44
N ALA A 234 2.24 -9.37 10.27
CA ALA A 234 0.97 -8.93 10.85
C ALA A 234 0.42 -7.67 10.18
N MET A 235 1.26 -6.87 9.52
CA MET A 235 0.90 -5.58 8.93
C MET A 235 1.61 -5.35 7.60
N THR A 236 0.85 -4.92 6.60
CA THR A 236 1.37 -4.44 5.31
C THR A 236 1.24 -2.92 5.22
N SER A 237 1.63 -2.32 4.10
CA SER A 237 1.39 -0.90 3.84
C SER A 237 -0.09 -0.55 3.70
N ASP A 238 -0.93 -1.50 3.36
CA ASP A 238 -2.32 -1.30 2.97
C ASP A 238 -3.31 -1.82 4.01
N GLY A 239 -2.88 -2.70 4.93
CA GLY A 239 -3.72 -3.25 5.98
C GLY A 239 -3.23 -4.58 6.53
N THR A 240 -4.12 -5.37 7.12
CA THR A 240 -3.79 -6.68 7.65
C THR A 240 -4.02 -7.79 6.62
N PRO A 241 -3.24 -8.89 6.68
CA PRO A 241 -3.52 -10.09 5.87
C PRO A 241 -4.91 -10.66 6.06
N ALA A 242 -5.51 -10.50 7.26
CA ALA A 242 -6.85 -10.96 7.53
C ALA A 242 -7.90 -10.15 6.77
N ASP A 243 -7.76 -8.83 6.68
CA ASP A 243 -8.66 -7.96 5.93
C ASP A 243 -8.55 -8.23 4.42
N GLU A 244 -7.33 -8.37 3.88
CA GLU A 244 -7.10 -8.76 2.49
C GLU A 244 -7.78 -10.10 2.17
N MET A 245 -7.58 -11.11 3.02
CA MET A 245 -8.18 -12.42 2.84
C MET A 245 -9.72 -12.35 2.85
N ASN A 246 -10.30 -11.63 3.80
CA ASN A 246 -11.74 -11.48 3.91
C ASN A 246 -12.34 -10.76 2.71
N ALA A 247 -11.71 -9.68 2.24
CA ALA A 247 -12.13 -8.93 1.06
C ALA A 247 -12.08 -9.80 -0.21
N CYS A 248 -10.98 -10.53 -0.41
CA CYS A 248 -10.79 -11.42 -1.56
C CYS A 248 -11.86 -12.53 -1.60
N LEU A 249 -12.18 -13.10 -0.43
CA LEU A 249 -13.23 -14.13 -0.31
C LEU A 249 -14.63 -13.55 -0.51
N ALA A 250 -14.91 -12.35 0.02
CA ALA A 250 -16.19 -11.67 -0.09
C ALA A 250 -16.46 -11.16 -1.52
N ALA A 251 -15.42 -10.85 -2.28
CA ALA A 251 -15.52 -10.43 -3.68
C ALA A 251 -16.22 -11.49 -4.56
N GLY A 252 -16.11 -12.77 -4.20
CA GLY A 252 -16.70 -13.85 -4.98
C GLY A 252 -16.07 -14.03 -6.36
N GLY A 253 -16.75 -14.79 -7.24
CA GLY A 253 -16.27 -15.08 -8.59
C GLY A 253 -16.72 -14.03 -9.60
N HIS A 254 -15.79 -13.52 -10.41
CA HIS A 254 -16.09 -12.68 -11.56
C HIS A 254 -15.04 -12.91 -12.67
N PRO A 255 -15.40 -12.88 -13.97
CA PRO A 255 -14.46 -13.16 -15.07
C PRO A 255 -13.22 -12.27 -15.08
N HIS A 256 -13.31 -11.06 -14.57
CA HIS A 256 -12.22 -10.07 -14.51
C HIS A 256 -11.63 -9.85 -13.12
N LEU A 257 -11.81 -10.81 -12.20
CA LEU A 257 -11.17 -10.82 -10.89
C LEU A 257 -10.29 -12.07 -10.72
N VAL A 258 -9.21 -11.92 -9.97
CA VAL A 258 -8.46 -13.08 -9.49
C VAL A 258 -9.32 -13.82 -8.46
N GLY A 259 -9.78 -15.01 -8.80
CA GLY A 259 -10.74 -15.77 -8.00
C GLY A 259 -10.10 -16.44 -6.77
N ALA A 260 -10.71 -16.24 -5.59
CA ALA A 260 -10.40 -17.01 -4.40
C ALA A 260 -11.25 -18.29 -4.35
N LEU A 261 -10.59 -19.44 -4.18
CA LEU A 261 -11.23 -20.76 -4.12
C LEU A 261 -11.51 -21.21 -2.67
N GLY A 262 -10.75 -20.69 -1.70
CA GLY A 262 -10.95 -21.01 -0.31
C GLY A 262 -9.82 -20.56 0.62
N LYS A 263 -10.04 -20.77 1.92
CA LYS A 263 -9.10 -20.46 3.01
C LYS A 263 -8.36 -21.72 3.43
N ILE A 264 -7.05 -21.58 3.68
CA ILE A 264 -6.22 -22.69 4.17
C ILE A 264 -6.40 -22.85 5.67
N SER A 265 -6.53 -24.12 6.13
CA SER A 265 -6.49 -24.49 7.54
C SER A 265 -5.37 -25.49 7.82
N GLY A 266 -4.92 -25.55 9.08
CA GLY A 266 -3.91 -26.52 9.52
C GLY A 266 -2.50 -26.25 9.02
N PHE A 267 -2.16 -25.00 8.69
CA PHE A 267 -0.80 -24.61 8.32
C PHE A 267 0.15 -24.76 9.54
N PRO A 268 1.33 -25.38 9.39
CA PRO A 268 2.19 -25.75 10.53
C PRO A 268 2.55 -24.61 11.49
N ASP A 269 2.76 -23.41 10.97
CA ASP A 269 3.21 -22.24 11.74
C ASP A 269 2.05 -21.28 12.09
N ASN A 270 0.80 -21.75 12.05
CA ASN A 270 -0.41 -20.93 12.25
C ASN A 270 -0.52 -19.71 11.30
N ARG A 271 0.20 -19.72 10.17
CA ARG A 271 0.07 -18.67 9.15
C ARG A 271 -1.26 -18.80 8.43
N SER A 272 -1.78 -17.66 7.99
CA SER A 272 -2.97 -17.62 7.15
C SER A 272 -2.61 -17.77 5.68
N GLY A 273 -3.52 -18.36 4.90
CA GLY A 273 -3.33 -18.51 3.47
C GLY A 273 -4.63 -18.65 2.71
N LEU A 274 -4.56 -18.35 1.41
CA LEU A 274 -5.65 -18.47 0.43
C LEU A 274 -5.25 -19.42 -0.69
N ILE A 275 -6.24 -20.13 -1.19
CA ILE A 275 -6.17 -20.81 -2.49
C ILE A 275 -6.83 -19.91 -3.52
N LEU A 276 -6.10 -19.62 -4.57
CA LEU A 276 -6.54 -18.79 -5.68
C LEU A 276 -6.56 -19.64 -6.97
N SER A 277 -7.37 -19.22 -7.93
CA SER A 277 -7.31 -19.78 -9.28
C SER A 277 -5.90 -19.57 -9.86
N LEU A 278 -5.31 -20.62 -10.42
CA LEU A 278 -4.03 -20.48 -11.10
C LEU A 278 -4.24 -19.67 -12.40
N ILE A 279 -3.53 -18.56 -12.49
CA ILE A 279 -3.58 -17.68 -13.66
C ILE A 279 -2.67 -18.27 -14.74
N PRO A 280 -3.13 -18.39 -16.00
CA PRO A 280 -2.29 -18.85 -17.10
C PRO A 280 -1.02 -17.99 -17.28
N SER A 281 0.05 -18.61 -17.75
CA SER A 281 1.36 -17.96 -17.88
C SER A 281 1.48 -16.92 -18.99
N ASP A 282 0.46 -16.77 -19.83
CA ASP A 282 0.36 -15.75 -20.88
C ASP A 282 -0.14 -14.39 -20.35
N TYR A 283 -0.53 -14.31 -19.08
CA TYR A 283 -0.87 -13.05 -18.44
C TYR A 283 0.38 -12.33 -17.90
N GLN A 284 0.41 -11.02 -18.04
CA GLN A 284 1.48 -10.14 -17.52
C GLN A 284 0.84 -8.90 -16.88
N ASN A 285 1.59 -8.24 -16.00
CA ASN A 285 1.15 -6.97 -15.42
C ASN A 285 0.93 -5.93 -16.53
N LEU A 286 -0.17 -5.20 -16.46
CA LEU A 286 -0.50 -4.14 -17.41
C LEU A 286 0.46 -2.96 -17.33
N GLY A 287 0.95 -2.63 -16.13
CA GLY A 287 1.93 -1.60 -15.86
C GLY A 287 2.87 -1.99 -14.72
N ASN A 288 3.79 -1.12 -14.39
CA ASN A 288 4.70 -1.26 -13.25
C ASN A 288 4.25 -0.34 -12.10
N PRO A 289 4.58 -0.69 -10.84
CA PRO A 289 4.22 0.15 -9.70
C PRO A 289 4.81 1.56 -9.80
N PRO A 290 4.23 2.53 -9.05
CA PRO A 290 4.74 3.87 -8.97
C PRO A 290 6.22 3.94 -8.59
N SER A 291 6.97 4.83 -9.21
CA SER A 291 8.35 5.15 -8.87
C SER A 291 8.44 6.22 -7.76
N LEU A 292 9.65 6.49 -7.29
CA LEU A 292 9.88 7.62 -6.37
C LEU A 292 9.52 8.97 -7.02
N ASP A 293 9.63 9.08 -8.34
CA ASP A 293 9.32 10.31 -9.07
C ASP A 293 7.83 10.45 -9.34
N SER A 294 7.15 9.38 -9.78
CA SER A 294 5.71 9.41 -10.07
C SER A 294 4.83 9.44 -8.80
N CYS A 295 5.36 8.99 -7.65
CA CYS A 295 4.73 8.95 -6.33
C CYS A 295 3.47 8.07 -6.27
N THR A 296 2.42 8.40 -7.02
CA THR A 296 1.10 7.74 -7.01
C THR A 296 0.67 7.22 -8.38
N ARG A 297 1.38 7.53 -9.45
CA ARG A 297 1.00 7.08 -10.81
C ARG A 297 1.89 5.92 -11.24
N ASP A 298 1.28 4.93 -11.86
CA ASP A 298 1.99 3.79 -12.45
C ASP A 298 3.01 4.21 -13.50
N THR A 299 3.95 3.33 -13.76
CA THR A 299 4.97 3.53 -14.77
C THR A 299 4.88 2.43 -15.83
N TYR A 300 5.33 2.75 -17.04
CA TYR A 300 5.34 1.83 -18.17
C TYR A 300 6.72 1.76 -18.80
N ALA A 301 7.04 0.65 -19.46
CA ALA A 301 8.27 0.54 -20.22
C ALA A 301 8.29 1.58 -21.35
N VAL A 302 9.50 2.10 -21.65
CA VAL A 302 9.66 3.09 -22.74
C VAL A 302 9.15 2.51 -24.05
N GLY A 303 8.27 3.25 -24.73
CA GLY A 303 7.66 2.84 -26.00
C GLY A 303 6.40 1.96 -25.85
N THR A 304 5.91 1.73 -24.61
CA THR A 304 4.60 1.09 -24.43
C THR A 304 3.52 1.95 -25.07
N SER A 305 2.65 1.31 -25.84
CA SER A 305 1.46 1.93 -26.45
C SER A 305 0.35 0.92 -26.60
N PHE A 306 -0.88 1.39 -26.45
CA PHE A 306 -2.07 0.56 -26.60
C PHE A 306 -2.93 1.09 -27.73
N SER A 307 -3.49 0.18 -28.55
CA SER A 307 -4.51 0.58 -29.53
C SER A 307 -5.81 0.94 -28.82
N VAL A 308 -6.62 1.82 -29.40
CA VAL A 308 -7.95 2.18 -28.86
C VAL A 308 -8.82 0.95 -28.57
N ALA A 309 -8.77 -0.05 -29.43
CA ALA A 309 -9.51 -1.30 -29.22
C ALA A 309 -8.99 -2.09 -27.99
N ALA A 310 -7.67 -2.05 -27.71
CA ALA A 310 -7.08 -2.65 -26.52
C ALA A 310 -7.49 -1.88 -25.25
N ILE A 311 -7.40 -0.56 -25.28
CA ILE A 311 -7.83 0.32 -24.17
C ILE A 311 -9.29 0.04 -23.82
N LEU A 312 -10.18 0.00 -24.81
CA LEU A 312 -11.62 -0.25 -24.59
C LEU A 312 -11.87 -1.63 -23.97
N ARG A 313 -11.17 -2.68 -24.40
CA ARG A 313 -11.32 -4.02 -23.82
C ARG A 313 -10.85 -4.05 -22.35
N ILE A 314 -9.70 -3.47 -22.07
CA ILE A 314 -9.17 -3.34 -20.70
C ILE A 314 -10.15 -2.55 -19.83
N ALA A 315 -10.60 -1.39 -20.31
CA ALA A 315 -11.51 -0.52 -19.59
C ALA A 315 -12.84 -1.20 -19.24
N ILE A 316 -13.46 -1.90 -20.22
CA ILE A 316 -14.72 -2.62 -20.00
C ILE A 316 -14.54 -3.73 -18.97
N GLY A 317 -13.44 -4.51 -19.05
CA GLY A 317 -13.18 -5.59 -18.12
C GLY A 317 -13.01 -5.08 -16.68
N ILE A 318 -12.22 -4.02 -16.49
CA ILE A 318 -11.96 -3.44 -15.17
C ILE A 318 -13.20 -2.72 -14.61
N ALA A 319 -13.95 -1.97 -15.45
CA ALA A 319 -15.21 -1.37 -15.02
C ALA A 319 -16.23 -2.42 -14.57
N SER A 320 -16.30 -3.56 -15.28
CA SER A 320 -17.16 -4.69 -14.89
C SER A 320 -16.74 -5.30 -13.55
N ALA A 321 -15.43 -5.47 -13.32
CA ALA A 321 -14.89 -5.96 -12.05
C ALA A 321 -15.21 -4.98 -10.90
N ALA A 322 -14.95 -3.70 -11.08
CA ALA A 322 -15.23 -2.67 -10.07
C ALA A 322 -16.74 -2.60 -9.75
N ALA A 323 -17.61 -2.61 -10.77
CA ALA A 323 -19.06 -2.62 -10.56
C ALA A 323 -19.53 -3.86 -9.79
N HIS A 324 -18.93 -5.03 -10.04
CA HIS A 324 -19.21 -6.25 -9.32
C HIS A 324 -18.81 -6.11 -7.83
N LEU A 325 -17.62 -5.56 -7.53
CA LEU A 325 -17.16 -5.32 -6.16
C LEU A 325 -18.09 -4.33 -5.43
N HIS A 326 -18.46 -3.23 -6.08
CA HIS A 326 -19.39 -2.24 -5.52
C HIS A 326 -20.75 -2.85 -5.19
N ALA A 327 -21.26 -3.75 -6.04
CA ALA A 327 -22.50 -4.48 -5.75
C ALA A 327 -22.39 -5.40 -4.51
N GLN A 328 -21.19 -5.75 -4.07
CA GLN A 328 -20.91 -6.48 -2.83
C GLN A 328 -20.54 -5.55 -1.64
N GLY A 329 -20.61 -4.23 -1.82
CA GLY A 329 -20.17 -3.26 -0.81
C GLY A 329 -18.67 -3.27 -0.57
N ILE A 330 -17.88 -3.55 -1.60
CA ILE A 330 -16.43 -3.60 -1.54
C ILE A 330 -15.86 -2.52 -2.47
N MET A 331 -15.02 -1.65 -1.92
CA MET A 331 -14.11 -0.77 -2.66
C MET A 331 -12.75 -1.47 -2.76
N HIS A 332 -12.18 -1.59 -3.96
CA HIS A 332 -10.86 -2.20 -4.15
C HIS A 332 -9.75 -1.37 -3.50
N GLY A 333 -9.84 -0.05 -3.62
CA GLY A 333 -8.96 0.92 -2.97
C GLY A 333 -7.55 1.02 -3.54
N ASP A 334 -7.19 0.13 -4.49
CA ASP A 334 -5.87 0.08 -5.12
C ASP A 334 -5.96 -0.28 -6.62
N LEU A 335 -6.90 0.38 -7.31
CA LEU A 335 -7.12 0.16 -8.73
C LEU A 335 -6.00 0.83 -9.54
N TYR A 336 -4.99 0.04 -9.85
CA TYR A 336 -3.76 0.41 -10.56
C TYR A 336 -3.46 -0.58 -11.68
N ALA A 337 -2.73 -0.14 -12.71
CA ALA A 337 -2.30 -1.03 -13.79
C ALA A 337 -1.35 -2.14 -13.32
N HIS A 338 -0.52 -1.89 -12.29
CA HIS A 338 0.35 -2.92 -11.74
C HIS A 338 -0.40 -4.03 -10.96
N ASN A 339 -1.65 -3.78 -10.56
CA ASN A 339 -2.55 -4.77 -9.94
C ASN A 339 -3.48 -5.44 -10.96
N ILE A 340 -3.32 -5.13 -12.25
CA ILE A 340 -4.09 -5.69 -13.35
C ILE A 340 -3.17 -6.59 -14.18
N LEU A 341 -3.60 -7.83 -14.36
CA LEU A 341 -2.98 -8.76 -15.29
C LEU A 341 -3.75 -8.74 -16.62
N VAL A 342 -3.02 -8.82 -17.72
CA VAL A 342 -3.59 -8.80 -19.08
C VAL A 342 -2.93 -9.84 -19.97
N ASN A 343 -3.71 -10.55 -20.77
CA ASN A 343 -3.22 -11.50 -21.76
C ASN A 343 -3.16 -10.91 -23.19
N ALA A 344 -2.79 -11.71 -24.15
CA ALA A 344 -2.68 -11.30 -25.56
C ALA A 344 -4.02 -10.82 -26.14
N ASP A 345 -5.13 -11.41 -25.73
CA ASP A 345 -6.49 -11.05 -26.16
C ASP A 345 -7.04 -9.79 -25.45
N ARG A 346 -6.24 -9.19 -24.58
CA ARG A 346 -6.60 -8.06 -23.71
C ARG A 346 -7.71 -8.39 -22.70
N HIS A 347 -7.84 -9.66 -22.35
CA HIS A 347 -8.62 -10.05 -21.19
C HIS A 347 -7.86 -9.65 -19.92
N THR A 348 -8.57 -9.09 -18.94
CA THR A 348 -7.99 -8.53 -17.74
C THR A 348 -8.41 -9.30 -16.50
N LEU A 349 -7.53 -9.34 -15.51
CA LEU A 349 -7.81 -9.83 -14.15
C LEU A 349 -7.31 -8.79 -13.14
N LEU A 350 -8.23 -8.20 -12.39
CA LEU A 350 -7.91 -7.33 -11.26
C LEU A 350 -7.60 -8.21 -10.04
N GLY A 351 -6.48 -7.97 -9.40
CA GLY A 351 -6.00 -8.70 -8.21
C GLY A 351 -5.55 -7.76 -7.12
N ASP A 352 -4.88 -8.29 -6.12
CA ASP A 352 -4.34 -7.59 -4.95
C ASP A 352 -5.39 -6.82 -4.14
N PHE A 353 -6.07 -7.54 -3.24
CA PHE A 353 -7.09 -6.98 -2.35
C PHE A 353 -6.52 -6.37 -1.06
N GLY A 354 -5.21 -6.10 -0.99
CA GLY A 354 -4.56 -5.59 0.22
C GLY A 354 -5.13 -4.28 0.75
N ALA A 355 -5.59 -3.41 -0.14
CA ALA A 355 -6.21 -2.12 0.19
C ALA A 355 -7.75 -2.16 0.22
N ALA A 356 -8.36 -3.30 -0.09
CA ALA A 356 -9.81 -3.40 -0.20
C ALA A 356 -10.49 -3.13 1.14
N SER A 357 -11.59 -2.40 1.09
CA SER A 357 -12.36 -2.00 2.27
C SER A 357 -13.85 -2.15 2.01
N SER A 358 -14.58 -2.66 3.00
CA SER A 358 -16.03 -2.84 2.88
C SER A 358 -16.81 -1.66 3.44
N TYR A 359 -17.97 -1.40 2.86
CA TYR A 359 -18.88 -0.33 3.25
C TYR A 359 -20.34 -0.79 3.24
N ASP A 360 -21.18 -0.04 3.94
CA ASP A 360 -22.61 -0.32 4.06
C ASP A 360 -23.36 0.09 2.79
N LEU A 361 -23.93 -0.90 2.10
CA LEU A 361 -24.80 -0.64 0.95
C LEU A 361 -26.10 0.07 1.31
N THR A 362 -26.49 0.08 2.59
CA THR A 362 -27.67 0.80 3.05
C THR A 362 -27.40 2.27 3.33
N ASP A 363 -26.12 2.65 3.57
CA ASP A 363 -25.66 4.05 3.63
C ASP A 363 -25.34 4.56 2.21
N SER A 364 -26.38 4.98 1.53
CA SER A 364 -26.27 5.47 0.15
C SER A 364 -25.40 6.73 0.00
N ILE A 365 -25.16 7.50 1.06
CA ILE A 365 -24.36 8.73 1.00
C ILE A 365 -22.88 8.37 1.02
N SER A 366 -22.45 7.63 2.05
CA SER A 366 -21.05 7.22 2.18
C SER A 366 -20.65 6.21 1.10
N GLY A 367 -21.51 5.25 0.77
CA GLY A 367 -21.28 4.27 -0.27
C GLY A 367 -21.02 4.93 -1.62
N LEU A 368 -21.90 5.83 -2.09
CA LEU A 368 -21.70 6.56 -3.34
C LEU A 368 -20.46 7.45 -3.34
N ALA A 369 -20.07 8.00 -2.17
CA ALA A 369 -18.86 8.80 -2.06
C ALA A 369 -17.60 7.94 -2.23
N LEU A 370 -17.58 6.74 -1.64
CA LEU A 370 -16.51 5.75 -1.78
C LEU A 370 -16.39 5.24 -3.23
N GLU A 371 -17.51 4.87 -3.84
CA GLU A 371 -17.53 4.46 -5.26
C GLU A 371 -16.98 5.54 -6.18
N ARG A 372 -17.27 6.82 -5.93
CA ARG A 372 -16.72 7.95 -6.72
C ARG A 372 -15.22 8.08 -6.61
N LEU A 373 -14.61 7.75 -5.46
CA LEU A 373 -13.15 7.69 -5.34
C LEU A 373 -12.57 6.64 -6.27
N GLU A 374 -13.18 5.45 -6.32
CA GLU A 374 -12.70 4.37 -7.18
C GLU A 374 -12.97 4.65 -8.67
N VAL A 375 -14.08 5.31 -9.01
CA VAL A 375 -14.31 5.83 -10.38
C VAL A 375 -13.21 6.83 -10.78
N ARG A 376 -12.71 7.64 -9.86
CA ARG A 376 -11.57 8.54 -10.13
C ARG A 376 -10.27 7.73 -10.33
N ALA A 377 -10.01 6.71 -9.53
CA ALA A 377 -8.88 5.80 -9.75
C ALA A 377 -8.94 5.12 -11.12
N PHE A 378 -10.13 4.70 -11.53
CA PHE A 378 -10.37 4.18 -12.88
C PHE A 378 -10.10 5.25 -13.96
N GLY A 379 -10.48 6.51 -13.72
CA GLY A 379 -10.12 7.64 -14.60
C GLY A 379 -8.61 7.81 -14.72
N CYS A 380 -7.86 7.71 -13.64
CA CYS A 380 -6.39 7.74 -13.65
C CYS A 380 -5.82 6.58 -14.48
N LEU A 381 -6.36 5.37 -14.36
CA LEU A 381 -5.96 4.24 -15.20
C LEU A 381 -6.17 4.53 -16.68
N LEU A 382 -7.31 5.12 -17.06
CA LEU A 382 -7.60 5.47 -18.47
C LEU A 382 -6.68 6.56 -19.03
N GLU A 383 -6.23 7.51 -18.18
CA GLU A 383 -5.26 8.53 -18.57
C GLU A 383 -3.87 7.92 -18.81
N ASP A 384 -3.53 6.84 -18.11
CA ASP A 384 -2.23 6.18 -18.20
C ASP A 384 -2.13 5.21 -19.39
N LEU A 385 -3.27 4.76 -19.97
CA LEU A 385 -3.38 3.86 -21.12
C LEU A 385 -3.41 4.60 -22.45
#